data_f609140efe5c32eae1a46d7134500f2a
#
_entry.id   f609140efe5c32eae1a46d7134500f2a
#
_cell.length_a   1.000
_cell.length_b   1.000
_cell.length_c   1.000
_cell.angle_alpha   90.00
_cell.angle_beta   90.00
_cell.angle_gamma   90.00
#
_symmetry.space_group_name_H-M   'P 1'
#
loop_
_entity.id
_entity.type
_entity.pdbx_description
1 polymer ?
#
loop_
_entity_poly.entity_id
_entity_poly.type
_entity_poly.pdbx_seq_one_letter_code
_entity_poly.pdbx_strand_id
1 'polypeptide(L)'
;MGIFALQSIAGGFLDEDLKHFNKVFDDWCVQFESVEDAQLIVDTLDQRNQIKIVEITPLSYPKYFFPNLKGIIHATREYEGKIICIVEPQMGMSFRIAVCDMKTKKVRLLQTRYKTAQSVEGAFSNLSFEL
;
A
#
# COMPACT_ATOMS: atom_id res chain seq x y z
N MET A 1 15.33 -4.20 -5.93
CA MET A 1 14.98 -5.38 -5.14
C MET A 1 13.54 -5.28 -4.67
N GLY A 2 12.80 -6.35 -4.79
CA GLY A 2 11.42 -6.39 -4.36
C GLY A 2 11.28 -6.92 -2.94
N ILE A 3 10.13 -6.65 -2.36
CA ILE A 3 9.69 -7.28 -1.13
C ILE A 3 8.49 -8.14 -1.49
N PHE A 4 8.53 -9.42 -1.13
CA PHE A 4 7.44 -10.34 -1.41
C PHE A 4 6.89 -10.87 -0.09
N ALA A 5 5.56 -10.94 0.01
CA ALA A 5 4.87 -11.42 1.19
C ALA A 5 3.93 -12.56 0.82
N LEU A 6 3.48 -13.30 1.81
CA LEU A 6 2.51 -14.37 1.65
C LEU A 6 1.16 -13.90 2.15
N GLN A 7 0.19 -13.86 1.26
CA GLN A 7 -1.15 -13.38 1.58
C GLN A 7 -2.16 -14.50 1.43
N SER A 8 -3.02 -14.64 2.45
CA SER A 8 -4.17 -15.53 2.38
C SER A 8 -5.16 -15.04 1.32
N ILE A 9 -5.88 -15.95 0.67
CA ILE A 9 -6.98 -15.58 -0.22
C ILE A 9 -8.07 -14.78 0.51
N ALA A 10 -8.11 -14.87 1.85
CA ALA A 10 -9.01 -14.06 2.68
C ALA A 10 -8.44 -12.67 2.98
N GLY A 11 -7.20 -12.36 2.58
CA GLY A 11 -6.62 -11.02 2.66
C GLY A 11 -5.54 -10.80 3.71
N GLY A 12 -5.41 -11.65 4.70
CA GLY A 12 -4.40 -11.49 5.75
C GLY A 12 -2.99 -11.89 5.30
N PHE A 13 -1.97 -11.31 5.92
CA PHE A 13 -0.56 -11.58 5.62
C PHE A 13 0.05 -12.51 6.65
N LEU A 14 0.80 -13.50 6.19
CA LEU A 14 1.40 -14.50 7.07
C LEU A 14 2.56 -13.89 7.85
N ASP A 15 2.58 -14.16 9.17
CA ASP A 15 3.63 -13.73 10.08
C ASP A 15 4.91 -14.57 9.93
N GLU A 16 5.99 -14.09 10.56
CA GLU A 16 7.26 -14.80 10.61
C GLU A 16 7.16 -16.19 11.22
N ASP A 17 6.18 -16.42 12.10
CA ASP A 17 5.95 -17.73 12.70
C ASP A 17 5.34 -18.75 11.73
N LEU A 18 4.90 -18.30 10.55
CA LEU A 18 4.27 -19.11 9.51
C LEU A 18 2.97 -19.76 9.96
N LYS A 19 2.32 -19.20 10.98
CA LYS A 19 1.09 -19.75 11.57
C LYS A 19 -0.04 -18.74 11.65
N HIS A 20 0.29 -17.47 11.96
CA HIS A 20 -0.72 -16.43 12.18
C HIS A 20 -0.77 -15.47 11.02
N PHE A 21 -1.92 -14.83 10.82
CA PHE A 21 -2.13 -13.85 9.76
C PHE A 21 -2.45 -12.49 10.36
N ASN A 22 -1.81 -11.46 9.83
CA ASN A 22 -2.08 -10.06 10.17
C ASN A 22 -2.98 -9.44 9.11
N LYS A 23 -3.89 -8.57 9.51
CA LYS A 23 -4.76 -7.86 8.56
C LYS A 23 -3.99 -6.88 7.70
N VAL A 24 -2.92 -6.31 8.23
CA VAL A 24 -2.11 -5.28 7.57
C VAL A 24 -0.69 -5.80 7.44
N PHE A 25 -0.05 -5.51 6.29
CA PHE A 25 1.36 -5.84 6.11
C PHE A 25 2.23 -4.94 6.98
N ASP A 26 3.09 -5.55 7.80
CA ASP A 26 4.02 -4.84 8.69
C ASP A 26 5.33 -5.64 8.81
N ASP A 27 6.24 -5.16 9.67
CA ASP A 27 7.56 -5.77 9.82
C ASP A 27 7.52 -7.14 10.50
N TRP A 28 6.39 -7.52 11.10
CA TRP A 28 6.21 -8.84 11.70
C TRP A 28 5.81 -9.90 10.67
N CYS A 29 5.43 -9.47 9.47
CA CYS A 29 5.07 -10.39 8.39
C CYS A 29 6.34 -10.99 7.78
N VAL A 30 6.26 -12.27 7.37
CA VAL A 30 7.37 -12.90 6.67
C VAL A 30 7.60 -12.20 5.34
N GLN A 31 8.87 -11.96 4.99
CA GLN A 31 9.26 -11.23 3.79
C GLN A 31 10.34 -12.01 3.04
N PHE A 32 10.28 -11.94 1.72
CA PHE A 32 11.22 -12.61 0.82
C PHE A 32 11.75 -11.61 -0.19
N GLU A 33 12.97 -11.82 -0.66
CA GLU A 33 13.59 -10.98 -1.67
C GLU A 33 13.22 -11.39 -3.09
N SER A 34 12.74 -12.62 -3.26
CA SER A 34 12.37 -13.14 -4.57
C SER A 34 11.12 -14.02 -4.49
N VAL A 35 10.44 -14.17 -5.64
CA VAL A 35 9.30 -15.08 -5.77
C VAL A 35 9.75 -16.53 -5.52
N GLU A 36 10.93 -16.89 -5.98
CA GLU A 36 11.47 -18.24 -5.82
C GLU A 36 11.65 -18.61 -4.36
N ASP A 37 12.20 -17.71 -3.55
CA ASP A 37 12.37 -17.93 -2.11
C ASP A 37 11.02 -18.06 -1.41
N ALA A 38 10.06 -17.21 -1.79
CA ALA A 38 8.71 -17.27 -1.25
C ALA A 38 8.03 -18.60 -1.59
N GLN A 39 8.20 -19.07 -2.83
CA GLN A 39 7.59 -20.32 -3.29
C GLN A 39 8.13 -21.52 -2.52
N LEU A 40 9.42 -21.53 -2.19
CA LEU A 40 10.00 -22.62 -1.40
C LEU A 40 9.30 -22.77 -0.05
N ILE A 41 8.94 -21.66 0.58
CA ILE A 41 8.24 -21.69 1.87
C ILE A 41 6.77 -22.07 1.67
N VAL A 42 6.10 -21.53 0.66
CA VAL A 42 4.70 -21.89 0.37
C VAL A 42 4.55 -23.38 0.18
N ASP A 43 5.50 -24.02 -0.51
CA ASP A 43 5.46 -25.45 -0.79
C ASP A 43 5.54 -26.32 0.48
N THR A 44 6.01 -25.75 1.59
CA THR A 44 6.08 -26.46 2.87
C THR A 44 4.82 -26.27 3.72
N LEU A 45 3.92 -25.37 3.34
CA LEU A 45 2.75 -25.05 4.14
C LEU A 45 1.58 -25.96 3.82
N ASP A 46 0.84 -26.35 4.88
CA ASP A 46 -0.37 -27.17 4.72
C ASP A 46 -1.45 -26.43 3.95
N GLN A 47 -1.48 -25.11 4.06
CA GLN A 47 -2.50 -24.23 3.46
C GLN A 47 -2.04 -23.61 2.15
N ARG A 48 -1.07 -24.24 1.47
CA ARG A 48 -0.44 -23.65 0.27
C ARG A 48 -1.43 -23.24 -0.82
N ASN A 49 -2.56 -23.95 -0.95
CA ASN A 49 -3.57 -23.64 -1.95
C ASN A 49 -4.36 -22.38 -1.62
N GLN A 50 -4.27 -21.87 -0.39
CA GLN A 50 -4.96 -20.67 0.08
C GLN A 50 -4.01 -19.49 0.26
N ILE A 51 -2.76 -19.64 -0.16
CA ILE A 51 -1.71 -18.63 -0.01
C ILE A 51 -1.27 -18.20 -1.40
N LYS A 52 -1.16 -16.89 -1.60
CA LYS A 52 -0.58 -16.30 -2.80
C LYS A 52 0.62 -15.45 -2.45
N ILE A 53 1.57 -15.36 -3.38
CA ILE A 53 2.74 -14.51 -3.25
C ILE A 53 2.38 -13.14 -3.83
N VAL A 54 2.57 -12.07 -3.05
CA VAL A 54 2.28 -10.70 -3.48
C VAL A 54 3.52 -9.83 -3.34
N GLU A 55 3.73 -8.95 -4.30
CA GLU A 55 4.80 -7.97 -4.22
C GLU A 55 4.34 -6.75 -3.45
N ILE A 56 5.15 -6.32 -2.48
CA ILE A 56 4.87 -5.16 -1.64
C ILE A 56 5.65 -3.98 -2.22
N THR A 57 4.93 -3.01 -2.78
CA THR A 57 5.52 -1.83 -3.43
C THR A 57 4.94 -0.55 -2.83
N PRO A 58 5.63 0.59 -2.99
CA PRO A 58 5.05 1.86 -2.54
C PRO A 58 3.70 2.17 -3.17
N LEU A 59 3.46 1.67 -4.40
CA LEU A 59 2.21 1.89 -5.10
C LEU A 59 1.08 1.04 -4.54
N SER A 60 1.35 -0.23 -4.21
CA SER A 60 0.33 -1.16 -3.71
C SER A 60 0.12 -1.06 -2.20
N TYR A 61 1.16 -0.72 -1.45
CA TYR A 61 1.09 -0.62 0.01
C TYR A 61 1.79 0.66 0.50
N PRO A 62 1.25 1.85 0.17
CA PRO A 62 1.93 3.12 0.44
C PRO A 62 2.18 3.37 1.93
N LYS A 63 1.26 2.95 2.81
CA LYS A 63 1.42 3.19 4.24
C LYS A 63 2.61 2.44 4.86
N TYR A 64 3.00 1.31 4.28
CA TYR A 64 4.17 0.58 4.76
C TYR A 64 5.46 1.37 4.50
N PHE A 65 5.56 2.00 3.32
CA PHE A 65 6.74 2.77 2.93
C PHE A 65 6.72 4.20 3.46
N PHE A 66 5.54 4.74 3.75
CA PHE A 66 5.34 6.10 4.24
C PHE A 66 4.52 6.09 5.52
N PRO A 67 5.17 5.85 6.69
CA PRO A 67 4.44 5.72 7.96
C PRO A 67 3.67 6.97 8.36
N ASN A 68 4.06 8.15 7.84
CA ASN A 68 3.38 9.41 8.11
C ASN A 68 2.11 9.61 7.26
N LEU A 69 1.85 8.71 6.33
CA LEU A 69 0.65 8.76 5.50
C LEU A 69 -0.54 8.24 6.31
N LYS A 70 -1.47 9.12 6.63
CA LYS A 70 -2.61 8.83 7.50
C LYS A 70 -3.93 8.84 6.71
N GLY A 71 -4.96 8.20 7.27
CA GLY A 71 -6.27 8.15 6.67
C GLY A 71 -6.49 6.92 5.81
N ILE A 72 -7.61 6.90 5.10
CA ILE A 72 -7.98 5.80 4.21
C ILE A 72 -7.45 6.12 2.82
N ILE A 73 -6.71 5.19 2.22
CA ILE A 73 -6.16 5.34 0.88
C ILE A 73 -7.15 4.76 -0.13
N HIS A 74 -7.63 5.59 -1.04
CA HIS A 74 -8.60 5.18 -2.06
C HIS A 74 -7.95 4.84 -3.39
N ALA A 75 -6.85 5.52 -3.74
CA ALA A 75 -6.16 5.28 -5.00
C ALA A 75 -4.72 5.76 -4.89
N THR A 76 -3.85 5.17 -5.70
CA THR A 76 -2.44 5.56 -5.77
C THR A 76 -2.00 5.61 -7.23
N ARG A 77 -1.04 6.49 -7.52
CA ARG A 77 -0.35 6.50 -8.82
C ARG A 77 1.07 7.02 -8.63
N GLU A 78 1.97 6.59 -9.51
CA GLU A 78 3.34 7.08 -9.51
C GLU A 78 3.49 8.19 -10.53
N TYR A 79 4.22 9.25 -10.15
CA TYR A 79 4.51 10.36 -11.05
C TYR A 79 5.85 11.01 -10.64
N GLU A 80 6.84 10.94 -11.52
CA GLU A 80 8.14 11.61 -11.37
C GLU A 80 8.81 11.35 -10.01
N GLY A 81 8.88 10.07 -9.60
CA GLY A 81 9.54 9.69 -8.36
C GLY A 81 8.73 9.92 -7.11
N LYS A 82 7.44 10.20 -7.27
CA LYS A 82 6.52 10.41 -6.14
C LYS A 82 5.35 9.45 -6.24
N ILE A 83 4.81 9.07 -5.10
CA ILE A 83 3.55 8.33 -5.01
C ILE A 83 2.47 9.32 -4.63
N ILE A 84 1.47 9.44 -5.47
CA ILE A 84 0.35 10.37 -5.28
C ILE A 84 -0.85 9.54 -4.88
N CYS A 85 -1.50 9.94 -3.79
CA CYS A 85 -2.61 9.18 -3.21
C CYS A 85 -3.85 10.04 -3.05
N ILE A 86 -5.01 9.43 -3.29
CA ILE A 86 -6.27 10.00 -2.82
C ILE A 86 -6.48 9.48 -1.39
N VAL A 87 -6.58 10.39 -0.44
CA VAL A 87 -6.75 10.03 0.98
C VAL A 87 -8.00 10.65 1.54
N GLU A 88 -8.63 9.93 2.45
CA GLU A 88 -9.73 10.43 3.27
C GLU A 88 -9.20 10.48 4.70
N PRO A 89 -8.77 11.67 5.17
CA PRO A 89 -8.11 11.77 6.48
C PRO A 89 -8.99 11.35 7.64
N GLN A 90 -10.29 11.67 7.53
CA GLN A 90 -11.30 11.24 8.50
C GLN A 90 -12.51 10.75 7.73
N MET A 91 -13.00 9.56 8.11
CA MET A 91 -14.10 8.93 7.43
C MET A 91 -15.33 9.87 7.38
N GLY A 92 -15.89 10.02 6.18
CA GLY A 92 -17.09 10.83 5.96
C GLY A 92 -16.85 12.32 5.85
N MET A 93 -15.59 12.78 5.92
CA MET A 93 -15.27 14.20 5.81
C MET A 93 -15.05 14.60 4.35
N SER A 94 -13.82 14.74 3.93
CA SER A 94 -13.50 15.16 2.58
C SER A 94 -12.28 14.39 2.09
N PHE A 95 -12.11 14.38 0.76
CA PHE A 95 -10.96 13.74 0.14
C PHE A 95 -9.86 14.78 -0.07
N ARG A 96 -8.62 14.33 0.04
CA ARG A 96 -7.44 15.16 -0.22
C ARG A 96 -6.43 14.38 -1.02
N ILE A 97 -5.49 15.10 -1.61
CA ILE A 97 -4.37 14.50 -2.34
C ILE A 97 -3.15 14.54 -1.43
N ALA A 98 -2.48 13.39 -1.27
CA ALA A 98 -1.21 13.30 -0.57
C ALA A 98 -0.10 13.03 -1.58
N VAL A 99 1.03 13.71 -1.42
CA VAL A 99 2.21 13.51 -2.26
C VAL A 99 3.32 12.93 -1.38
N CYS A 100 3.76 11.73 -1.71
CA CYS A 100 4.80 11.00 -0.97
C CYS A 100 6.07 10.96 -1.81
N ASP A 101 7.14 11.57 -1.32
CA ASP A 101 8.42 11.61 -2.02
C ASP A 101 9.22 10.36 -1.70
N MET A 102 9.56 9.56 -2.72
CA MET A 102 10.26 8.29 -2.51
C MET A 102 11.70 8.46 -2.06
N LYS A 103 12.34 9.61 -2.38
CA LYS A 103 13.72 9.86 -1.96
C LYS A 103 13.80 10.30 -0.51
N THR A 104 12.98 11.27 -0.12
CA THR A 104 13.04 11.87 1.21
C THR A 104 12.15 11.18 2.22
N LYS A 105 11.21 10.34 1.76
CA LYS A 105 10.19 9.68 2.55
C LYS A 105 9.22 10.66 3.22
N LYS A 106 9.19 11.91 2.76
CA LYS A 106 8.28 12.92 3.28
C LYS A 106 6.91 12.81 2.63
N VAL A 107 5.88 13.06 3.42
CA VAL A 107 4.49 13.06 2.98
C VAL A 107 3.96 14.48 3.10
N ARG A 108 3.39 14.99 2.01
CA ARG A 108 2.77 16.31 1.98
C ARG A 108 1.31 16.18 1.61
N LEU A 109 0.44 16.67 2.48
CA LEU A 109 -1.00 16.66 2.24
C LEU A 109 -1.37 18.01 1.61
N LEU A 110 -1.88 17.99 0.39
CA LEU A 110 -2.26 19.22 -0.32
C LEU A 110 -3.48 19.85 0.36
N GLN A 111 -3.56 21.17 0.33
CA GLN A 111 -4.58 21.91 1.09
C GLN A 111 -5.99 21.79 0.50
N THR A 112 -6.10 21.59 -0.81
CA THR A 112 -7.40 21.51 -1.47
C THR A 112 -8.19 20.31 -0.95
N ARG A 113 -9.44 20.53 -0.61
CA ARG A 113 -10.36 19.51 -0.12
C ARG A 113 -11.44 19.26 -1.16
N TYR A 114 -11.71 17.99 -1.41
CA TYR A 114 -12.72 17.58 -2.39
C TYR A 114 -13.87 16.91 -1.65
N LYS A 115 -15.09 17.38 -1.91
CA LYS A 115 -16.27 16.87 -1.21
C LYS A 115 -16.76 15.53 -1.75
N THR A 116 -16.45 15.23 -3.00
CA THR A 116 -16.93 14.01 -3.64
C THR A 116 -15.78 13.20 -4.20
N ALA A 117 -15.96 11.88 -4.28
CA ALA A 117 -15.00 11.00 -4.92
C ALA A 117 -14.78 11.38 -6.38
N GLN A 118 -15.84 11.77 -7.08
CA GLN A 118 -15.74 12.13 -8.49
C GLN A 118 -14.84 13.35 -8.72
N SER A 119 -14.96 14.38 -7.89
CA SER A 119 -14.14 15.58 -8.04
C SER A 119 -12.67 15.32 -7.75
N VAL A 120 -12.36 14.53 -6.71
CA VAL A 120 -10.98 14.21 -6.39
C VAL A 120 -10.36 13.28 -7.45
N GLU A 121 -11.12 12.33 -7.98
CA GLU A 121 -10.65 11.45 -9.05
C GLU A 121 -10.32 12.22 -10.32
N GLY A 122 -11.12 13.22 -10.67
CA GLY A 122 -10.85 14.09 -11.80
C GLY A 122 -9.53 14.82 -11.67
N ALA A 123 -9.30 15.45 -10.52
CA ALA A 123 -8.05 16.14 -10.24
C ALA A 123 -6.86 15.16 -10.22
N PHE A 124 -7.03 14.00 -9.62
CA PHE A 124 -6.02 12.96 -9.50
C PHE A 124 -5.60 12.43 -10.88
N SER A 125 -6.58 12.10 -11.74
CA SER A 125 -6.32 11.54 -13.06
C SER A 125 -5.66 12.54 -14.00
N ASN A 126 -6.05 13.81 -13.91
CA ASN A 126 -5.54 14.87 -14.78
C ASN A 126 -4.33 15.59 -14.19
N LEU A 127 -3.89 15.22 -12.98
CA LEU A 127 -2.82 15.91 -12.25
C LEU A 127 -3.11 17.42 -12.15
N SER A 128 -4.40 17.78 -11.94
CA SER A 128 -4.86 19.16 -11.87
C SER A 128 -4.66 19.72 -10.46
N PHE A 129 -3.45 19.57 -9.94
CA PHE A 129 -3.06 20.08 -8.64
C PHE A 129 -1.58 20.41 -8.66
N GLU A 130 -1.15 21.22 -7.73
CA GLU A 130 0.23 21.65 -7.66
C GLU A 130 1.07 20.64 -6.85
N LEU A 131 2.11 20.12 -7.50
CA LEU A 131 3.08 19.24 -6.86
C LEU A 131 4.23 20.07 -6.24
#